data_154a235101a12671ed61a53a3d5a89cd
#
_entry.id   154a235101a12671ed61a53a3d5a89cd
#
_cell.length_a   1.000
_cell.length_b   1.000
_cell.length_c   1.000
_cell.angle_alpha   90.00
_cell.angle_beta   90.00
_cell.angle_gamma   90.00
#
_symmetry.space_group_name_H-M   'P 1'
#
loop_
_entity.id
_entity.type
_entity.pdbx_description
1 polymer ?
#
loop_
_entity_poly.entity_id
_entity_poly.type
_entity_poly.pdbx_seq_one_letter_code
_entity_poly.pdbx_strand_id
1 'polypeptide(L)'
;KAFIASFLGQRQSTLEEVGLNLVVQRINADFWRGKRVLLTGHTGFKGSWLSLWLQSMGTTLRGIALDPPTIPALFDVARVAEGMEHCIVDIRDCASVKAQFDEFKPEIVIHMAAQPLVRYSYQEPIETYATNVMGTVHVLEAARHAGSVKAVVNVTTDKCYENREW
;
A
#
# COMPACT_ATOMS: atom_id res chain seq x y z
N LYS A 1 -1.88 -9.82 -18.71
CA LYS A 1 -0.75 -8.92 -19.08
C LYS A 1 -1.08 -8.07 -20.31
N ALA A 2 -1.74 -8.60 -21.37
CA ALA A 2 -2.08 -7.88 -22.59
C ALA A 2 -3.15 -6.77 -22.40
N PHE A 3 -4.10 -6.95 -21.50
CA PHE A 3 -5.23 -6.01 -21.32
C PHE A 3 -4.82 -4.67 -20.69
N ILE A 4 -3.91 -4.69 -19.72
CA ILE A 4 -3.42 -3.46 -19.05
C ILE A 4 -2.52 -2.65 -20.00
N ALA A 5 -1.70 -3.32 -20.81
CA ALA A 5 -0.85 -2.64 -21.80
C ALA A 5 -1.67 -1.94 -22.91
N SER A 6 -2.80 -2.53 -23.34
CA SER A 6 -3.72 -1.91 -24.31
C SER A 6 -4.42 -0.67 -23.77
N PHE A 7 -4.83 -0.68 -22.49
CA PHE A 7 -5.53 0.45 -21.87
C PHE A 7 -4.61 1.67 -21.65
N LEU A 8 -3.34 1.44 -21.32
CA LEU A 8 -2.36 2.51 -21.14
C LEU A 8 -1.89 3.09 -22.49
N GLY A 9 -1.82 2.27 -23.54
CA GLY A 9 -1.44 2.72 -24.89
C GLY A 9 -2.46 3.65 -25.54
N GLN A 10 -3.76 3.43 -25.32
CA GLN A 10 -4.82 4.27 -25.90
C GLN A 10 -4.94 5.66 -25.24
N ARG A 11 -4.51 5.83 -23.98
CA ARG A 11 -4.49 7.16 -23.33
C ARG A 11 -3.32 8.04 -23.77
N GLN A 12 -2.22 7.47 -24.22
CA GLN A 12 -1.07 8.26 -24.70
C GLN A 12 -1.38 9.03 -26.00
N SER A 13 -2.10 8.41 -26.95
CA SER A 13 -2.44 9.06 -28.23
C SER A 13 -3.36 10.27 -28.07
N THR A 14 -4.30 10.24 -27.10
CA THR A 14 -5.24 11.35 -26.86
C THR A 14 -4.62 12.53 -26.10
N LEU A 15 -3.55 12.34 -25.35
CA LEU A 15 -2.86 13.41 -24.63
C LEU A 15 -1.81 14.14 -25.48
N GLU A 16 -1.27 13.48 -26.51
CA GLU A 16 -0.37 14.10 -27.50
C GLU A 16 -1.12 15.07 -28.42
N GLU A 17 -2.40 14.80 -28.73
CA GLU A 17 -3.23 15.67 -29.57
C GLU A 17 -3.64 17.00 -28.91
N VAL A 18 -3.58 17.11 -27.59
CA VAL A 18 -4.00 18.32 -26.85
C VAL A 18 -2.85 19.28 -26.56
N GLY A 19 -1.62 18.99 -27.04
CA GLY A 19 -0.46 19.88 -26.88
C GLY A 19 -0.03 20.14 -25.43
N LEU A 20 -0.54 19.38 -24.50
CA LEU A 20 -0.09 19.36 -23.12
C LEU A 20 1.19 18.51 -23.05
N ASN A 21 2.36 19.17 -23.08
CA ASN A 21 3.62 18.59 -22.66
C ASN A 21 3.60 18.29 -21.15
N LEU A 22 2.67 17.43 -20.74
CA LEU A 22 2.77 16.74 -19.46
C LEU A 22 3.99 15.81 -19.61
N VAL A 23 5.10 16.21 -19.02
CA VAL A 23 6.20 15.29 -18.72
C VAL A 23 5.61 14.30 -17.72
N VAL A 24 4.90 13.30 -18.23
CA VAL A 24 4.55 12.12 -17.46
C VAL A 24 5.90 11.48 -17.17
N GLN A 25 6.47 11.81 -16.00
CA GLN A 25 7.63 11.08 -15.52
C GLN A 25 7.23 9.61 -15.48
N ARG A 26 7.69 8.86 -16.47
CA ARG A 26 7.46 7.40 -16.49
C ARG A 26 8.07 6.85 -15.23
N ILE A 27 7.26 6.11 -14.45
CA ILE A 27 7.77 5.46 -13.26
C ILE A 27 8.91 4.54 -13.69
N ASN A 28 10.07 4.77 -13.11
CA ASN A 28 11.25 3.99 -13.41
C ASN A 28 11.13 2.62 -12.74
N ALA A 29 10.73 1.61 -13.49
CA ALA A 29 10.63 0.24 -13.00
C ALA A 29 12.00 -0.31 -12.53
N ASP A 30 13.11 0.15 -13.11
CA ASP A 30 14.44 -0.31 -12.72
C ASP A 30 14.82 0.16 -11.31
N PHE A 31 14.27 1.31 -10.85
CA PHE A 31 14.42 1.74 -9.47
C PHE A 31 13.85 0.71 -8.48
N TRP A 32 12.72 0.10 -8.84
CA TRP A 32 11.98 -0.81 -7.95
C TRP A 32 12.52 -2.24 -7.97
N ARG A 33 13.22 -2.62 -9.04
CA ARG A 33 13.72 -3.98 -9.22
C ARG A 33 14.60 -4.41 -8.06
N GLY A 34 14.21 -5.50 -7.39
CA GLY A 34 14.91 -6.06 -6.26
C GLY A 34 14.86 -5.24 -4.96
N LYS A 35 14.17 -4.09 -4.93
CA LYS A 35 13.93 -3.35 -3.68
C LYS A 35 13.07 -4.16 -2.74
N ARG A 36 13.47 -4.24 -1.47
CA ARG A 36 12.63 -4.83 -0.42
C ARG A 36 11.61 -3.79 0.04
N VAL A 37 10.36 -4.03 -0.32
CA VAL A 37 9.22 -3.17 0.01
C VAL A 37 8.31 -3.87 1.00
N LEU A 38 8.06 -3.26 2.15
CA LEU A 38 7.04 -3.71 3.10
C LEU A 38 5.79 -2.85 2.91
N LEU A 39 4.68 -3.53 2.61
CA LEU A 39 3.37 -2.90 2.39
C LEU A 39 2.39 -3.34 3.47
N THR A 40 1.81 -2.40 4.21
CA THR A 40 0.73 -2.71 5.13
C THR A 40 -0.64 -2.54 4.45
N GLY A 41 -1.61 -3.39 4.77
CA GLY A 41 -2.95 -3.30 4.20
C GLY A 41 -3.08 -3.84 2.77
N HIS A 42 -2.20 -4.75 2.38
CA HIS A 42 -2.14 -5.32 1.03
C HIS A 42 -3.34 -6.20 0.66
N THR A 43 -4.12 -6.68 1.63
CA THR A 43 -5.35 -7.46 1.40
C THR A 43 -6.55 -6.58 1.03
N GLY A 44 -6.48 -5.27 1.32
CA GLY A 44 -7.50 -4.31 0.93
C GLY A 44 -7.48 -4.00 -0.56
N PHE A 45 -8.53 -3.37 -1.09
CA PHE A 45 -8.69 -3.09 -2.52
C PHE A 45 -7.51 -2.31 -3.12
N LYS A 46 -7.15 -1.17 -2.53
CA LYS A 46 -6.02 -0.34 -3.01
C LYS A 46 -4.67 -1.03 -2.79
N GLY A 47 -4.51 -1.71 -1.64
CA GLY A 47 -3.29 -2.45 -1.33
C GLY A 47 -3.05 -3.61 -2.29
N SER A 48 -4.09 -4.32 -2.70
CA SER A 48 -4.01 -5.38 -3.70
C SER A 48 -3.55 -4.85 -5.07
N TRP A 49 -4.11 -3.72 -5.54
CA TRP A 49 -3.66 -3.08 -6.78
C TRP A 49 -2.20 -2.64 -6.71
N LEU A 50 -1.81 -2.01 -5.61
CA LEU A 50 -0.41 -1.58 -5.43
C LEU A 50 0.53 -2.78 -5.36
N SER A 51 0.12 -3.87 -4.71
CA SER A 51 0.91 -5.11 -4.67
C SER A 51 1.18 -5.66 -6.07
N LEU A 52 0.15 -5.78 -6.92
CA LEU A 52 0.31 -6.23 -8.30
C LEU A 52 1.24 -5.31 -9.11
N TRP A 53 1.14 -4.01 -8.89
CA TRP A 53 1.98 -3.05 -9.59
C TRP A 53 3.44 -3.15 -9.15
N LEU A 54 3.72 -3.21 -7.84
CA LEU A 54 5.06 -3.41 -7.31
C LEU A 54 5.67 -4.74 -7.78
N GLN A 55 4.90 -5.82 -7.77
CA GLN A 55 5.32 -7.11 -8.32
C GLN A 55 5.70 -7.01 -9.81
N SER A 56 4.90 -6.28 -10.60
CA SER A 56 5.17 -6.10 -12.04
C SER A 56 6.47 -5.33 -12.31
N MET A 57 6.95 -4.54 -11.35
CA MET A 57 8.22 -3.82 -11.41
C MET A 57 9.40 -4.62 -10.85
N GLY A 58 9.16 -5.85 -10.40
CA GLY A 58 10.21 -6.75 -9.90
C GLY A 58 10.70 -6.44 -8.48
N THR A 59 9.85 -5.86 -7.63
CA THR A 59 10.15 -5.66 -6.21
C THR A 59 10.18 -6.99 -5.47
N THR A 60 10.99 -7.09 -4.41
CA THR A 60 10.83 -8.10 -3.36
C THR A 60 9.81 -7.55 -2.38
N LEU A 61 8.59 -8.06 -2.40
CA LEU A 61 7.45 -7.51 -1.68
C LEU A 61 7.04 -8.39 -0.51
N ARG A 62 6.97 -7.81 0.69
CA ARG A 62 6.28 -8.41 1.84
C ARG A 62 5.06 -7.57 2.20
N GLY A 63 3.89 -8.22 2.31
CA GLY A 63 2.65 -7.60 2.76
C GLY A 63 2.29 -8.05 4.17
N ILE A 64 1.90 -7.11 5.03
CA ILE A 64 1.31 -7.38 6.35
C ILE A 64 -0.09 -6.76 6.42
N ALA A 65 -1.08 -7.54 6.79
CA ALA A 65 -2.47 -7.10 6.94
C ALA A 65 -3.29 -8.15 7.71
N LEU A 66 -4.51 -7.80 8.04
CA LEU A 66 -5.55 -8.77 8.40
C LEU A 66 -6.05 -9.50 7.15
N ASP A 67 -6.88 -10.52 7.34
CA ASP A 67 -7.57 -11.21 6.25
C ASP A 67 -8.36 -10.24 5.35
N PRO A 68 -8.61 -10.59 4.08
CA PRO A 68 -9.42 -9.77 3.19
C PRO A 68 -10.78 -9.42 3.80
N PRO A 69 -11.20 -8.13 3.76
CA PRO A 69 -12.40 -7.68 4.48
C PRO A 69 -13.72 -8.03 3.78
N THR A 70 -13.68 -8.57 2.57
CA THR A 70 -14.87 -8.87 1.75
C THR A 70 -14.75 -10.18 1.00
N ILE A 71 -15.88 -10.79 0.68
CA ILE A 71 -15.98 -11.97 -0.21
C ILE A 71 -16.97 -11.61 -1.33
N PRO A 72 -16.54 -11.53 -2.61
CA PRO A 72 -15.17 -11.71 -3.08
C PRO A 72 -14.25 -10.54 -2.71
N ALA A 73 -12.95 -10.81 -2.58
CA ALA A 73 -11.92 -9.80 -2.43
C ALA A 73 -11.03 -9.73 -3.68
N LEU A 74 -10.57 -8.53 -4.04
CA LEU A 74 -9.61 -8.39 -5.15
C LEU A 74 -8.33 -9.19 -4.90
N PHE A 75 -7.89 -9.25 -3.65
CA PHE A 75 -6.72 -10.00 -3.23
C PHE A 75 -6.77 -11.47 -3.67
N ASP A 76 -7.92 -12.12 -3.46
CA ASP A 76 -8.12 -13.52 -3.82
C ASP A 76 -8.35 -13.70 -5.32
N VAL A 77 -9.26 -12.91 -5.90
CA VAL A 77 -9.64 -13.01 -7.32
C VAL A 77 -8.47 -12.77 -8.26
N ALA A 78 -7.59 -11.83 -7.91
CA ALA A 78 -6.40 -11.50 -8.69
C ALA A 78 -5.15 -12.31 -8.26
N ARG A 79 -5.30 -13.24 -7.29
CA ARG A 79 -4.22 -14.12 -6.81
C ARG A 79 -2.96 -13.34 -6.39
N VAL A 80 -3.17 -12.25 -5.67
CA VAL A 80 -2.11 -11.26 -5.32
C VAL A 80 -0.98 -11.90 -4.52
N ALA A 81 -1.29 -12.87 -3.66
CA ALA A 81 -0.33 -13.56 -2.80
C ALA A 81 0.76 -14.33 -3.58
N GLU A 82 0.49 -14.74 -4.82
CA GLU A 82 1.42 -15.63 -5.56
C GLU A 82 2.76 -15.00 -5.89
N GLY A 83 2.84 -13.68 -5.94
CA GLY A 83 4.07 -12.95 -6.29
C GLY A 83 4.71 -12.20 -5.12
N MET A 84 4.33 -12.49 -3.87
CA MET A 84 4.81 -11.78 -2.68
C MET A 84 4.84 -12.66 -1.44
N GLU A 85 5.58 -12.22 -0.43
CA GLU A 85 5.46 -12.79 0.91
C GLU A 85 4.21 -12.20 1.59
N HIS A 86 3.23 -13.05 1.87
CA HIS A 86 1.96 -12.67 2.50
C HIS A 86 1.95 -13.09 3.96
N CYS A 87 1.77 -12.14 4.87
CA CYS A 87 1.73 -12.37 6.31
C CYS A 87 0.46 -11.76 6.92
N ILE A 88 -0.28 -12.57 7.69
CA ILE A 88 -1.39 -12.07 8.51
C ILE A 88 -0.83 -11.49 9.79
N VAL A 89 -0.89 -10.16 9.91
CA VAL A 89 -0.37 -9.40 11.06
C VAL A 89 -1.28 -8.23 11.34
N ASP A 90 -1.70 -8.08 12.61
CA ASP A 90 -2.40 -6.91 13.07
C ASP A 90 -1.40 -5.80 13.40
N ILE A 91 -1.54 -4.63 12.79
CA ILE A 91 -0.67 -3.48 13.08
C ILE A 91 -0.82 -2.93 14.51
N ARG A 92 -1.88 -3.31 15.22
CA ARG A 92 -2.07 -2.98 16.65
C ARG A 92 -1.14 -3.77 17.56
N ASP A 93 -0.59 -4.89 17.08
CA ASP A 93 0.43 -5.66 17.78
C ASP A 93 1.84 -5.16 17.41
N CYS A 94 2.38 -4.30 18.26
CA CYS A 94 3.71 -3.71 18.09
C CYS A 94 4.81 -4.76 17.97
N ALA A 95 4.74 -5.84 18.72
CA ALA A 95 5.78 -6.88 18.73
C ALA A 95 5.78 -7.65 17.41
N SER A 96 4.61 -8.04 16.92
CA SER A 96 4.46 -8.71 15.64
C SER A 96 4.90 -7.81 14.48
N VAL A 97 4.53 -6.52 14.48
CA VAL A 97 5.01 -5.56 13.48
C VAL A 97 6.53 -5.48 13.50
N LYS A 98 7.14 -5.28 14.68
CA LYS A 98 8.59 -5.21 14.81
C LYS A 98 9.30 -6.46 14.28
N ALA A 99 8.78 -7.64 14.57
CA ALA A 99 9.35 -8.90 14.08
C ALA A 99 9.38 -8.94 12.53
N GLN A 100 8.37 -8.43 11.85
CA GLN A 100 8.35 -8.35 10.39
C GLN A 100 9.45 -7.44 9.83
N PHE A 101 9.75 -6.33 10.49
CA PHE A 101 10.83 -5.45 10.10
C PHE A 101 12.22 -6.09 10.34
N ASP A 102 12.40 -6.72 11.49
CA ASP A 102 13.66 -7.34 11.87
C ASP A 102 14.01 -8.51 10.92
N GLU A 103 13.03 -9.28 10.50
CA GLU A 103 13.19 -10.41 9.59
C GLU A 103 13.41 -9.96 8.14
N PHE A 104 12.48 -9.16 7.60
CA PHE A 104 12.45 -8.79 6.19
C PHE A 104 13.48 -7.70 5.83
N LYS A 105 13.81 -6.82 6.78
CA LYS A 105 14.73 -5.69 6.60
C LYS A 105 14.34 -4.80 5.41
N PRO A 106 13.14 -4.23 5.38
CA PRO A 106 12.66 -3.44 4.26
C PRO A 106 13.54 -2.21 4.01
N GLU A 107 13.67 -1.82 2.75
CA GLU A 107 14.30 -0.55 2.34
C GLU A 107 13.25 0.56 2.20
N ILE A 108 12.05 0.19 1.78
CA ILE A 108 10.92 1.10 1.61
C ILE A 108 9.71 0.52 2.34
N VAL A 109 9.01 1.39 3.06
CA VAL A 109 7.76 1.04 3.75
C VAL A 109 6.63 1.85 3.15
N ILE A 110 5.54 1.20 2.78
CA ILE A 110 4.31 1.86 2.34
C ILE A 110 3.20 1.46 3.31
N HIS A 111 2.77 2.41 4.14
CA HIS A 111 1.75 2.16 5.15
C HIS A 111 0.38 2.57 4.64
N MET A 112 -0.50 1.58 4.42
CA MET A 112 -1.86 1.77 3.93
C MET A 112 -2.91 1.08 4.80
N ALA A 113 -2.50 0.29 5.79
CA ALA A 113 -3.43 -0.36 6.71
C ALA A 113 -4.17 0.68 7.55
N ALA A 114 -5.49 0.67 7.50
CA ALA A 114 -6.33 1.57 8.26
C ALA A 114 -7.75 0.98 8.39
N GLN A 115 -8.49 1.43 9.39
CA GLN A 115 -9.95 1.32 9.44
C GLN A 115 -10.54 2.54 8.67
N PRO A 116 -11.07 2.37 7.44
CA PRO A 116 -11.45 3.49 6.58
C PRO A 116 -12.93 3.88 6.66
N LEU A 117 -13.77 3.07 7.34
CA LEU A 117 -15.23 3.21 7.32
C LEU A 117 -15.69 4.27 8.33
N VAL A 118 -16.19 5.38 7.82
CA VAL A 118 -16.65 6.52 8.64
C VAL A 118 -17.74 6.11 9.64
N ARG A 119 -18.75 5.37 9.19
CA ARG A 119 -19.83 4.94 10.09
C ARG A 119 -19.32 4.03 11.21
N TYR A 120 -18.41 3.13 10.89
CA TYR A 120 -17.79 2.24 11.87
C TYR A 120 -16.95 3.02 12.90
N SER A 121 -16.29 4.10 12.50
CA SER A 121 -15.50 4.92 13.42
C SER A 121 -16.33 5.60 14.51
N TYR A 122 -17.61 5.87 14.24
CA TYR A 122 -18.54 6.37 15.28
C TYR A 122 -19.07 5.28 16.21
N GLN A 123 -19.19 4.06 15.70
CA GLN A 123 -19.65 2.92 16.50
C GLN A 123 -18.54 2.35 17.37
N GLU A 124 -17.33 2.24 16.79
CA GLU A 124 -16.13 1.64 17.41
C GLU A 124 -14.94 2.63 17.39
N PRO A 125 -15.04 3.75 18.13
CA PRO A 125 -13.99 4.76 18.12
C PRO A 125 -12.68 4.25 18.72
N ILE A 126 -12.73 3.42 19.77
CA ILE A 126 -11.52 2.87 20.41
C ILE A 126 -10.74 2.01 19.42
N GLU A 127 -11.40 1.12 18.71
CA GLU A 127 -10.76 0.28 17.70
C GLU A 127 -10.21 1.13 16.54
N THR A 128 -10.96 2.14 16.11
CA THR A 128 -10.53 3.06 15.07
C THR A 128 -9.25 3.81 15.47
N TYR A 129 -9.16 4.33 16.70
CA TYR A 129 -7.94 4.97 17.20
C TYR A 129 -6.81 3.97 17.39
N ALA A 130 -7.09 2.79 17.91
CA ALA A 130 -6.09 1.75 18.07
C ALA A 130 -5.46 1.36 16.72
N THR A 131 -6.27 1.25 15.66
CA THR A 131 -5.79 0.92 14.32
C THR A 131 -5.11 2.11 13.65
N ASN A 132 -5.81 3.25 13.54
CA ASN A 132 -5.35 4.35 12.68
C ASN A 132 -4.26 5.20 13.35
N VAL A 133 -4.28 5.33 14.67
CA VAL A 133 -3.28 6.10 15.41
C VAL A 133 -2.19 5.17 15.93
N MET A 134 -2.54 4.23 16.82
CA MET A 134 -1.51 3.38 17.43
C MET A 134 -0.87 2.41 16.44
N GLY A 135 -1.65 1.83 15.51
CA GLY A 135 -1.08 1.01 14.44
C GLY A 135 -0.08 1.76 13.59
N THR A 136 -0.38 3.03 13.23
CA THR A 136 0.58 3.89 12.51
C THR A 136 1.82 4.17 13.35
N VAL A 137 1.67 4.44 14.66
CA VAL A 137 2.81 4.64 15.58
C VAL A 137 3.69 3.39 15.62
N HIS A 138 3.10 2.18 15.71
CA HIS A 138 3.86 0.93 15.74
C HIS A 138 4.66 0.71 14.45
N VAL A 139 4.07 0.99 13.29
CA VAL A 139 4.76 0.86 11.99
C VAL A 139 5.91 1.87 11.88
N LEU A 140 5.67 3.14 12.26
CA LEU A 140 6.70 4.17 12.22
C LEU A 140 7.83 3.91 13.23
N GLU A 141 7.50 3.40 14.41
CA GLU A 141 8.50 3.06 15.43
C GLU A 141 9.35 1.86 15.00
N ALA A 142 8.73 0.84 14.40
CA ALA A 142 9.46 -0.29 13.82
C ALA A 142 10.39 0.19 12.68
N ALA A 143 9.91 1.09 11.82
CA ALA A 143 10.71 1.67 10.75
C ALA A 143 11.90 2.50 11.30
N ARG A 144 11.68 3.26 12.37
CA ARG A 144 12.72 4.07 13.03
C ARG A 144 13.86 3.22 13.58
N HIS A 145 13.55 2.03 14.09
CA HIS A 145 14.53 1.11 14.65
C HIS A 145 15.18 0.20 13.59
N ALA A 146 14.52 -0.01 12.47
CA ALA A 146 15.06 -0.84 11.40
C ALA A 146 16.10 -0.06 10.60
N GLY A 147 17.38 -0.35 10.81
CA GLY A 147 18.49 0.33 10.13
C GLY A 147 18.52 0.16 8.60
N SER A 148 17.65 -0.69 8.04
CA SER A 148 17.52 -0.92 6.60
C SER A 148 16.57 0.08 5.90
N VAL A 149 15.63 0.71 6.62
CA VAL A 149 14.60 1.57 6.05
C VAL A 149 15.21 2.90 5.59
N LYS A 150 14.98 3.24 4.32
CA LYS A 150 15.45 4.46 3.67
C LYS A 150 14.33 5.46 3.38
N ALA A 151 13.10 4.94 3.22
CA ALA A 151 11.92 5.76 2.94
C ALA A 151 10.65 5.14 3.53
N VAL A 152 9.78 5.99 4.03
CA VAL A 152 8.44 5.62 4.48
C VAL A 152 7.42 6.49 3.77
N VAL A 153 6.42 5.87 3.16
CA VAL A 153 5.23 6.53 2.62
C VAL A 153 4.05 6.17 3.51
N ASN A 154 3.50 7.16 4.21
CA ASN A 154 2.30 7.00 5.00
C ASN A 154 1.09 7.53 4.22
N VAL A 155 0.18 6.64 3.83
CA VAL A 155 -1.04 7.01 3.12
C VAL A 155 -2.08 7.44 4.16
N THR A 156 -2.35 8.73 4.20
CA THR A 156 -3.28 9.36 5.14
C THR A 156 -4.68 9.54 4.52
N THR A 157 -5.42 10.55 4.94
CA THR A 157 -6.79 10.83 4.51
C THR A 157 -6.90 12.19 3.84
N ASP A 158 -7.83 12.32 2.91
CA ASP A 158 -8.26 13.58 2.30
C ASP A 158 -9.08 14.47 3.25
N LYS A 159 -9.60 13.89 4.35
CA LYS A 159 -10.46 14.58 5.31
C LYS A 159 -9.74 15.61 6.20
N CYS A 160 -8.43 15.74 6.04
CA CYS A 160 -7.65 16.80 6.65
C CYS A 160 -7.69 18.12 5.86
N TYR A 161 -8.24 18.11 4.64
CA TYR A 161 -8.42 19.31 3.83
C TYR A 161 -9.78 19.95 4.04
N GLU A 162 -9.83 21.28 3.88
CA GLU A 162 -11.09 22.01 3.91
C GLU A 162 -11.99 21.56 2.75
N ASN A 163 -13.24 21.16 3.06
CA ASN A 163 -14.22 20.84 2.03
C ASN A 163 -14.83 22.15 1.49
N ARG A 164 -14.60 22.44 0.22
CA ARG A 164 -15.12 23.64 -0.46
C ARG A 164 -16.28 23.35 -1.40
N GLU A 165 -16.78 22.12 -1.44
CA GLU A 165 -17.99 21.70 -2.18
C GLU A 165 -18.09 22.27 -3.60
N TRP A 166 -17.09 22.06 -4.45
CA TRP A 166 -17.10 22.50 -5.86
C TRP A 166 -16.56 21.45 -6.81
#